data_40a3320c45fe7be3134aab5b7d577b1e
#
_entry.id   40a3320c45fe7be3134aab5b7d577b1e
#
_cell.length_a   1.000
_cell.length_b   1.000
_cell.length_c   1.000
_cell.angle_alpha   90.00
_cell.angle_beta   90.00
_cell.angle_gamma   90.00
#
_symmetry.space_group_name_H-M   'P 1'
#
loop_
_entity.id
_entity.type
_entity.pdbx_description
1 polymer ?
#
loop_
_entity_poly.entity_id
_entity_poly.type
_entity_poly.pdbx_seq_one_letter_code
_entity_poly.pdbx_strand_id
1 'polypeptide(L)'
;MATINEIQDSIIEEFSDFEDWLDRYQLLIDLGGDLEPLPEEYKTDNNLIEGCQSRVWLQADLVDGKVQFRAESDALIVKGIVSLLIKVYSGHTPDEILEVEPYFVEAIGLKEHLSPTRSNGLLAMIKQMRLYALAFKAKMNS
;
A
#
# COMPACT_ATOMS: atom_id res chain seq x y z
N MET A 1 6.62 18.87 -1.19
CA MET A 1 6.06 17.52 -0.95
C MET A 1 6.25 16.69 -2.21
N ALA A 2 6.70 15.45 -2.07
CA ALA A 2 6.93 14.58 -3.22
C ALA A 2 5.61 14.15 -3.87
N THR A 3 5.61 14.07 -5.20
CA THR A 3 4.47 13.52 -5.94
C THR A 3 4.46 12.00 -5.79
N ILE A 4 3.31 11.39 -6.09
CA ILE A 4 3.20 9.91 -6.07
C ILE A 4 4.25 9.29 -7.00
N ASN A 5 4.44 9.84 -8.19
CA ASN A 5 5.42 9.31 -9.15
C ASN A 5 6.86 9.45 -8.64
N GLU A 6 7.19 10.57 -8.00
CA GLU A 6 8.51 10.75 -7.39
C GLU A 6 8.76 9.70 -6.28
N ILE A 7 7.73 9.41 -5.50
CA ILE A 7 7.82 8.39 -4.45
C ILE A 7 7.99 7.00 -5.07
N GLN A 8 7.24 6.67 -6.13
CA GLN A 8 7.39 5.41 -6.83
C GLN A 8 8.80 5.25 -7.40
N ASP A 9 9.32 6.29 -8.01
CA ASP A 9 10.68 6.27 -8.58
C ASP A 9 11.74 6.07 -7.51
N SER A 10 11.56 6.66 -6.34
CA SER A 10 12.44 6.49 -5.20
C SER A 10 12.44 5.03 -4.69
N ILE A 11 11.27 4.39 -4.66
CA ILE A 11 11.14 2.98 -4.27
C ILE A 11 11.85 2.09 -5.29
N ILE A 12 11.66 2.35 -6.57
CA ILE A 12 12.30 1.59 -7.65
C ILE A 12 13.83 1.69 -7.52
N GLU A 13 14.33 2.89 -7.28
CA GLU A 13 15.76 3.12 -7.10
C GLU A 13 16.31 2.34 -5.90
N GLU A 14 15.61 2.38 -4.77
CA GLU A 14 16.01 1.66 -3.56
C GLU A 14 16.08 0.15 -3.79
N PHE A 15 15.07 -0.42 -4.45
CA PHE A 15 15.04 -1.85 -4.73
C PHE A 15 16.06 -2.26 -5.78
N SER A 16 16.42 -1.36 -6.70
CA SER A 16 17.41 -1.67 -7.75
C SER A 16 18.81 -1.89 -7.20
N ASP A 17 19.09 -1.43 -5.98
CA ASP A 17 20.38 -1.68 -5.31
C ASP A 17 20.54 -3.15 -4.89
N PHE A 18 19.47 -3.92 -4.90
CA PHE A 18 19.48 -5.33 -4.50
C PHE A 18 19.09 -6.21 -5.69
N GLU A 19 20.04 -6.99 -6.18
CA GLU A 19 19.78 -7.91 -7.30
C GLU A 19 19.17 -9.22 -6.83
N ASP A 20 19.54 -9.68 -5.63
CA ASP A 20 19.07 -10.93 -5.07
C ASP A 20 17.70 -10.73 -4.40
N TRP A 21 16.75 -11.63 -4.71
CA TRP A 21 15.41 -11.56 -4.14
C TRP A 21 15.38 -11.85 -2.64
N LEU A 22 16.33 -12.59 -2.11
CA LEU A 22 16.42 -12.76 -0.65
C LEU A 22 16.68 -11.42 0.03
N ASP A 23 17.54 -10.59 -0.57
CA ASP A 23 17.84 -9.26 -0.05
C ASP A 23 16.63 -8.32 -0.19
N ARG A 24 15.87 -8.45 -1.28
CA ARG A 24 14.63 -7.67 -1.47
C ARG A 24 13.56 -8.07 -0.48
N TYR A 25 13.41 -9.36 -0.18
CA TYR A 25 12.50 -9.81 0.87
C TYR A 25 12.91 -9.26 2.24
N GLN A 26 14.20 -9.25 2.53
CA GLN A 26 14.69 -8.67 3.79
C GLN A 26 14.36 -7.18 3.86
N LEU A 27 14.53 -6.45 2.77
CA LEU A 27 14.14 -5.04 2.69
C LEU A 27 12.65 -4.85 2.97
N LEU A 28 11.79 -5.70 2.39
CA LEU A 28 10.36 -5.65 2.66
C LEU A 28 10.04 -5.88 4.14
N ILE A 29 10.70 -6.87 4.75
CA ILE A 29 10.51 -7.17 6.17
C ILE A 29 10.93 -5.97 7.03
N ASP A 30 12.05 -5.36 6.71
CA ASP A 30 12.56 -4.19 7.43
C ASP A 30 11.61 -2.99 7.30
N LEU A 31 11.09 -2.75 6.12
CA LEU A 31 10.11 -1.67 5.88
C LEU A 31 8.82 -1.91 6.65
N GLY A 32 8.37 -3.17 6.69
CA GLY A 32 7.18 -3.55 7.46
C GLY A 32 7.38 -3.34 8.96
N GLY A 33 8.60 -3.53 9.45
CA GLY A 33 8.92 -3.31 10.86
C GLY A 33 8.79 -1.85 11.29
N ASP A 34 8.91 -0.92 10.34
CA ASP A 34 8.77 0.52 10.60
C ASP A 34 7.31 0.99 10.47
N LEU A 35 6.39 0.11 10.06
CA LEU A 35 4.99 0.46 9.94
C LEU A 35 4.38 0.71 11.32
N GLU A 36 3.69 1.83 11.48
CA GLU A 36 3.01 2.15 12.74
C GLU A 36 1.93 1.10 13.05
N PRO A 37 1.88 0.61 14.30
CA PRO A 37 0.82 -0.32 14.68
C PRO A 37 -0.56 0.33 14.51
N LEU A 38 -1.51 -0.43 13.98
CA LEU A 38 -2.88 0.02 13.85
C LEU A 38 -3.57 -0.14 15.22
N PRO A 39 -4.25 0.90 15.74
CA PRO A 39 -5.02 0.75 16.98
C PRO A 39 -6.03 -0.40 16.88
N GLU A 40 -6.20 -1.14 17.96
CA GLU A 40 -7.09 -2.31 17.98
C GLU A 40 -8.52 -1.97 17.57
N GLU A 41 -9.00 -0.76 17.87
CA GLU A 41 -10.34 -0.32 17.48
C GLU A 41 -10.58 -0.33 15.97
N TYR A 42 -9.51 -0.28 15.17
CA TYR A 42 -9.60 -0.31 13.71
C TYR A 42 -9.38 -1.71 13.12
N LYS A 43 -9.02 -2.69 13.94
CA LYS A 43 -8.85 -4.09 13.49
C LYS A 43 -10.20 -4.80 13.51
N THR A 44 -11.10 -4.34 12.66
CA THR A 44 -12.46 -4.85 12.56
C THR A 44 -12.66 -5.56 11.23
N ASP A 45 -13.72 -6.36 11.15
CA ASP A 45 -14.07 -7.08 9.92
C ASP A 45 -14.33 -6.12 8.76
N ASN A 46 -14.87 -4.93 9.05
CA ASN A 46 -15.13 -3.92 8.03
C ASN A 46 -13.84 -3.39 7.38
N ASN A 47 -12.73 -3.41 8.11
CA ASN A 47 -11.45 -2.94 7.62
C ASN A 47 -10.57 -4.07 7.04
N LEU A 48 -11.02 -5.32 7.13
CA LEU A 48 -10.30 -6.42 6.50
C LEU A 48 -10.40 -6.35 4.98
N ILE A 49 -9.26 -6.54 4.32
CA ILE A 49 -9.21 -6.60 2.86
C ILE A 49 -9.59 -8.01 2.42
N GLU A 50 -10.64 -8.14 1.63
CA GLU A 50 -11.04 -9.42 1.04
C GLU A 50 -10.07 -9.81 -0.07
N GLY A 51 -9.83 -11.11 -0.22
CA GLY A 51 -8.94 -11.62 -1.26
C GLY A 51 -7.50 -11.80 -0.80
N CYS A 52 -7.18 -11.47 0.45
CA CYS A 52 -5.86 -11.70 1.03
C CYS A 52 -5.88 -12.99 1.84
N GLN A 53 -4.84 -13.80 1.69
CA GLN A 53 -4.67 -15.02 2.49
C GLN A 53 -4.33 -14.67 3.94
N SER A 54 -3.46 -13.68 4.12
CA SER A 54 -3.13 -13.13 5.44
C SER A 54 -4.14 -12.07 5.83
N ARG A 55 -4.28 -11.80 7.12
CA ARG A 55 -5.12 -10.71 7.57
C ARG A 55 -4.45 -9.38 7.27
N VAL A 56 -5.17 -8.51 6.58
CA VAL A 56 -4.73 -7.14 6.28
C VAL A 56 -5.90 -6.22 6.63
N TRP A 57 -5.66 -5.28 7.53
CA TRP A 57 -6.64 -4.25 7.88
C TRP A 57 -6.20 -2.93 7.28
N LEU A 58 -7.15 -2.23 6.69
CA LEU A 58 -6.91 -0.91 6.08
C LEU A 58 -7.96 0.07 6.59
N GLN A 59 -7.49 1.22 7.09
CA GLN A 59 -8.34 2.29 7.57
C GLN A 59 -7.95 3.56 6.81
N ALA A 60 -8.94 4.33 6.38
CA ALA A 60 -8.73 5.55 5.60
C ALA A 60 -9.52 6.70 6.19
N ASP A 61 -8.89 7.87 6.25
CA ASP A 61 -9.51 9.13 6.69
C ASP A 61 -9.19 10.22 5.67
N LEU A 62 -10.10 11.19 5.55
CA LEU A 62 -9.86 12.39 4.76
C LEU A 62 -9.49 13.52 5.71
N VAL A 63 -8.26 14.03 5.60
CA VAL A 63 -7.72 15.09 6.47
C VAL A 63 -7.18 16.20 5.59
N ASP A 64 -7.75 17.39 5.70
CA ASP A 64 -7.35 18.56 4.91
C ASP A 64 -7.34 18.30 3.39
N GLY A 65 -8.32 17.54 2.91
CA GLY A 65 -8.44 17.22 1.49
C GLY A 65 -7.53 16.10 1.00
N LYS A 66 -6.77 15.48 1.89
CA LYS A 66 -5.85 14.40 1.57
C LYS A 66 -6.26 13.11 2.27
N VAL A 67 -6.09 11.99 1.56
CA VAL A 67 -6.42 10.68 2.12
C VAL A 67 -5.26 10.18 2.97
N GLN A 68 -5.54 9.88 4.23
CA GLN A 68 -4.56 9.27 5.14
C GLN A 68 -4.92 7.81 5.32
N PHE A 69 -3.99 6.93 4.99
CA PHE A 69 -4.17 5.49 5.14
C PHE A 69 -3.38 4.99 6.33
N ARG A 70 -3.99 4.08 7.09
CA ARG A 70 -3.31 3.30 8.12
C ARG A 70 -3.66 1.84 7.89
N ALA A 71 -2.71 0.96 8.10
CA ALA A 71 -2.93 -0.45 7.84
C ALA A 71 -1.99 -1.32 8.68
N GLU A 72 -2.34 -2.58 8.78
CA GLU A 72 -1.50 -3.57 9.46
C GLU A 72 -1.78 -4.95 8.88
N SER A 73 -0.81 -5.83 9.00
CA SER A 73 -0.95 -7.24 8.62
C SER A 73 -0.27 -8.13 9.65
N ASP A 74 -0.71 -9.38 9.71
CA ASP A 74 -0.10 -10.39 10.57
C ASP A 74 1.04 -11.17 9.89
N ALA A 75 1.35 -10.87 8.63
CA ALA A 75 2.41 -11.55 7.87
C ALA A 75 3.56 -10.57 7.55
N LEU A 76 4.80 -10.99 7.77
CA LEU A 76 5.98 -10.13 7.67
C LEU A 76 6.18 -9.51 6.28
N ILE A 77 6.12 -10.31 5.23
CA ILE A 77 6.32 -9.83 3.86
C ILE A 77 5.16 -8.93 3.43
N VAL A 78 3.94 -9.32 3.78
CA VAL A 78 2.75 -8.53 3.49
C VAL A 78 2.80 -7.18 4.19
N LYS A 79 3.28 -7.14 5.44
CA LYS A 79 3.51 -5.88 6.16
C LYS A 79 4.42 -4.93 5.39
N GLY A 80 5.48 -5.46 4.79
CA GLY A 80 6.39 -4.68 3.95
C GLY A 80 5.69 -4.11 2.72
N ILE A 81 4.88 -4.93 2.06
CA ILE A 81 4.10 -4.50 0.90
C ILE A 81 3.11 -3.40 1.30
N VAL A 82 2.41 -3.59 2.41
CA VAL A 82 1.47 -2.60 2.96
C VAL A 82 2.20 -1.28 3.24
N SER A 83 3.39 -1.35 3.83
CA SER A 83 4.22 -0.18 4.10
C SER A 83 4.53 0.60 2.82
N LEU A 84 4.87 -0.10 1.74
CA LEU A 84 5.12 0.54 0.44
C LEU A 84 3.87 1.22 -0.12
N LEU A 85 2.72 0.55 -0.04
CA LEU A 85 1.46 1.11 -0.54
C LEU A 85 1.06 2.36 0.23
N ILE A 86 1.23 2.36 1.54
CA ILE A 86 0.97 3.53 2.37
C ILE A 86 1.91 4.67 1.96
N LYS A 87 3.18 4.38 1.78
CA LYS A 87 4.17 5.37 1.38
C LYS A 87 3.81 6.03 0.04
N VAL A 88 3.28 5.25 -0.90
CA VAL A 88 2.90 5.74 -2.23
C VAL A 88 1.62 6.58 -2.18
N TYR A 89 0.60 6.11 -1.49
CA TYR A 89 -0.75 6.69 -1.59
C TYR A 89 -1.14 7.62 -0.44
N SER A 90 -0.65 7.38 0.78
CA SER A 90 -1.09 8.18 1.94
C SER A 90 -0.59 9.61 1.85
N GLY A 91 -1.43 10.57 2.24
CA GLY A 91 -1.07 11.97 2.25
C GLY A 91 -1.25 12.69 0.91
N HIS A 92 -2.00 12.09 0.00
CA HIS A 92 -2.29 12.67 -1.31
C HIS A 92 -3.80 12.87 -1.50
N THR A 93 -4.16 13.75 -2.44
CA THR A 93 -5.57 13.99 -2.73
C THR A 93 -6.20 12.78 -3.43
N PRO A 94 -7.54 12.62 -3.35
CA PRO A 94 -8.20 11.56 -4.09
C PRO A 94 -7.89 11.58 -5.58
N ASP A 95 -7.84 12.76 -6.20
CA ASP A 95 -7.52 12.87 -7.63
C ASP A 95 -6.12 12.37 -7.93
N GLU A 96 -5.14 12.75 -7.13
CA GLU A 96 -3.76 12.29 -7.30
C GLU A 96 -3.66 10.76 -7.24
N ILE A 97 -4.38 10.15 -6.29
CA ILE A 97 -4.39 8.70 -6.14
C ILE A 97 -5.04 8.02 -7.36
N LEU A 98 -6.14 8.58 -7.86
CA LEU A 98 -6.90 7.99 -8.97
C LEU A 98 -6.22 8.17 -10.32
N GLU A 99 -5.42 9.22 -10.50
CA GLU A 99 -4.78 9.55 -11.77
C GLU A 99 -3.51 8.76 -12.07
N VAL A 100 -2.90 8.14 -11.07
CA VAL A 100 -1.62 7.45 -11.24
C VAL A 100 -1.76 5.94 -11.21
N GLU A 101 -0.92 5.27 -12.01
CA GLU A 101 -0.82 3.82 -11.99
C GLU A 101 0.30 3.40 -11.04
N PRO A 102 0.14 2.30 -10.29
CA PRO A 102 1.17 1.83 -9.37
C PRO A 102 2.26 1.04 -10.12
N TYR A 103 2.98 1.69 -11.01
CA TYR A 103 3.98 1.05 -11.86
C TYR A 103 5.17 0.48 -11.07
N PHE A 104 5.38 0.92 -9.82
CA PHE A 104 6.48 0.41 -9.00
C PHE A 104 6.37 -1.09 -8.76
N VAL A 105 5.14 -1.62 -8.73
CA VAL A 105 4.88 -3.05 -8.48
C VAL A 105 5.59 -3.91 -9.52
N GLU A 106 5.41 -3.58 -10.80
CA GLU A 106 6.09 -4.29 -11.90
C GLU A 106 7.59 -4.00 -11.92
N ALA A 107 7.94 -2.73 -11.74
CA ALA A 107 9.32 -2.28 -11.83
C ALA A 107 10.24 -2.98 -10.82
N ILE A 108 9.76 -3.24 -9.62
CA ILE A 108 10.55 -3.96 -8.60
C ILE A 108 10.33 -5.47 -8.63
N GLY A 109 9.47 -5.96 -9.53
CA GLY A 109 9.27 -7.39 -9.74
C GLY A 109 8.40 -8.10 -8.70
N LEU A 110 7.59 -7.36 -7.94
CA LEU A 110 6.77 -7.96 -6.89
C LEU A 110 5.80 -9.01 -7.44
N LYS A 111 5.12 -8.67 -8.54
CA LYS A 111 4.09 -9.55 -9.11
C LYS A 111 4.68 -10.89 -9.55
N GLU A 112 5.90 -10.90 -10.07
CA GLU A 112 6.55 -12.11 -10.56
C GLU A 112 7.11 -13.00 -9.45
N HIS A 113 7.48 -12.39 -8.32
CA HIS A 113 8.17 -13.09 -7.23
C HIS A 113 7.27 -13.40 -6.02
N LEU A 114 6.02 -12.93 -6.04
CA LEU A 114 5.04 -13.30 -5.04
C LEU A 114 4.27 -14.52 -5.51
N SER A 115 3.80 -15.35 -4.58
CA SER A 115 2.87 -16.42 -4.92
C SER A 115 1.62 -15.82 -5.56
N PRO A 116 0.86 -16.59 -6.37
CA PRO A 116 -0.40 -16.08 -6.95
C PRO A 116 -1.36 -15.53 -5.90
N THR A 117 -1.45 -16.16 -4.74
CA THR A 117 -2.33 -15.70 -3.65
C THR A 117 -1.89 -14.35 -3.11
N ARG A 118 -0.58 -14.17 -2.89
CA ARG A 118 -0.04 -12.87 -2.42
C ARG A 118 -0.17 -11.79 -3.47
N SER A 119 0.04 -12.14 -4.73
CA SER A 119 -0.12 -11.22 -5.85
C SER A 119 -1.57 -10.73 -5.96
N ASN A 120 -2.53 -11.63 -5.80
CA ASN A 120 -3.95 -11.29 -5.80
C ASN A 120 -4.30 -10.38 -4.60
N GLY A 121 -3.71 -10.65 -3.43
CA GLY A 121 -3.88 -9.82 -2.24
C GLY A 121 -3.35 -8.41 -2.45
N LEU A 122 -2.19 -8.28 -3.10
CA LEU A 122 -1.63 -6.97 -3.44
C LEU A 122 -2.57 -6.18 -4.34
N LEU A 123 -3.10 -6.81 -5.37
CA LEU A 123 -4.06 -6.15 -6.28
C LEU A 123 -5.33 -5.75 -5.55
N ALA A 124 -5.82 -6.60 -4.63
CA ALA A 124 -6.99 -6.30 -3.83
C ALA A 124 -6.76 -5.07 -2.92
N MET A 125 -5.57 -4.96 -2.33
CA MET A 125 -5.21 -3.79 -1.51
C MET A 125 -5.19 -2.50 -2.33
N ILE A 126 -4.56 -2.53 -3.51
CA ILE A 126 -4.50 -1.36 -4.40
C ILE A 126 -5.91 -0.95 -4.79
N LYS A 127 -6.73 -1.91 -5.18
CA LYS A 127 -8.12 -1.66 -5.56
C LYS A 127 -8.89 -1.01 -4.42
N GLN A 128 -8.75 -1.51 -3.20
CA GLN A 128 -9.46 -0.97 -2.04
C GLN A 128 -9.01 0.45 -1.71
N MET A 129 -7.71 0.75 -1.80
CA MET A 129 -7.20 2.09 -1.57
C MET A 129 -7.74 3.07 -2.61
N ARG A 130 -7.82 2.65 -3.86
CA ARG A 130 -8.40 3.49 -4.93
C ARG A 130 -9.91 3.67 -4.76
N LEU A 131 -10.62 2.65 -4.27
CA LEU A 131 -12.06 2.77 -3.97
C LEU A 131 -12.31 3.78 -2.84
N TYR A 132 -11.47 3.81 -1.81
CA TYR A 132 -11.56 4.84 -0.77
C TYR A 132 -11.35 6.23 -1.37
N ALA A 133 -10.36 6.38 -2.24
CA ALA A 133 -10.10 7.67 -2.90
C ALA A 133 -11.31 8.12 -3.72
N LEU A 134 -11.93 7.19 -4.45
CA LEU A 134 -13.12 7.48 -5.24
C LEU A 134 -14.31 7.91 -4.36
N ALA A 135 -14.51 7.21 -3.24
CA ALA A 135 -15.57 7.55 -2.30
C ALA A 135 -15.36 8.93 -1.68
N PHE A 136 -14.13 9.26 -1.28
CA PHE A 136 -13.82 10.59 -0.74
C PHE A 136 -13.96 11.68 -1.80
N LYS A 137 -13.58 11.40 -3.04
CA LYS A 137 -13.78 12.36 -4.15
C LYS A 137 -15.26 12.66 -4.35
N ALA A 138 -16.10 11.64 -4.35
CA ALA A 138 -17.56 11.82 -4.48
C ALA A 138 -18.11 12.64 -3.33
N LYS A 139 -17.64 12.41 -2.11
CA LYS A 139 -18.06 13.14 -0.91
C LYS A 139 -17.66 14.62 -0.98
N MET A 140 -16.44 14.91 -1.48
CA MET A 140 -15.94 16.28 -1.61
C MET A 140 -16.71 17.09 -2.65
N ASN A 141 -17.27 16.42 -3.66
CA ASN A 141 -18.00 17.05 -4.75
C ASN A 141 -19.50 17.14 -4.50
N SER A 142 -19.96 16.66 -3.36
CA SER A 142 -21.39 16.69 -3.01
C SER A 142 -21.82 17.96 -2.27
#